data_22b50c2ffae930ffbd84748e70b180a0
#
_entry.id   22b50c2ffae930ffbd84748e70b180a0
#
_cell.length_a   1.000
_cell.length_b   1.000
_cell.length_c   1.000
_cell.angle_alpha   90.00
_cell.angle_beta   90.00
_cell.angle_gamma   90.00
#
_symmetry.space_group_name_H-M   'P 1'
#
loop_
_entity.id
_entity.type
_entity.pdbx_description
1 polymer ?
#
loop_
_entity_poly.entity_id
_entity_poly.type
_entity_poly.pdbx_seq_one_letter_code
_entity_poly.pdbx_strand_id
1 'polypeptide(L)'
;MSENGLTSAQHKMRDAGVAEQAITVFTHYYQSLEAGATGLIPEETIEPLTQIDSLADVEVSEEQAREALSRTVLIRLNGGLGTSMGLDRAKSLLPVRDGKTFLDLLVDQVLAARRRYGVSLPLILMNSFRTREDSLEVLAGHPEIQVDGLPLDFLQNREPKLRADDLTPVEWKADPELEWCPPGHGDIYTALLASGLLDALLDKGYRYAMTANSDNLGAAPSARIAGWFAASGAPYAPEMCRRTPADVKGGHLAVRKSDGRIILRDTAQTPEDQMHYFTDQFRHPFFHTNNLWFDLKVLRDTLADRGGILGLPLIRNSKTVDPADSSSTPVIQLETAMGAAVEAFEGATAIEVPRSRFLPVKTTNDLLLVRSDVYEVNDDGLLQMVPDQACTVSLDPRFYKKIQDFEARFPNGVPSIKDAQSLTVEGDWTFGADVVATGEAHVEAEGSPGRIADGTRI
;
A
#
# COMPACT_ATOMS: atom_id res chain seq x y z
N MET A 1 -26.27 -4.32 -25.61
CA MET A 1 -24.82 -4.20 -25.89
C MET A 1 -23.99 -4.87 -24.81
N SER A 2 -24.40 -4.77 -23.58
CA SER A 2 -23.65 -5.22 -22.39
C SER A 2 -23.55 -6.74 -22.21
N GLU A 3 -24.58 -7.49 -22.47
CA GLU A 3 -24.62 -8.96 -22.32
C GLU A 3 -23.50 -9.66 -23.10
N ASN A 4 -23.13 -9.08 -24.24
CA ASN A 4 -22.05 -9.59 -25.09
C ASN A 4 -20.65 -9.22 -24.49
N GLY A 5 -20.50 -8.03 -23.94
CA GLY A 5 -19.24 -7.57 -23.32
C GLY A 5 -18.90 -8.37 -22.07
N LEU A 6 -19.86 -8.52 -21.15
CA LEU A 6 -19.69 -9.31 -19.93
C LEU A 6 -19.36 -10.78 -20.23
N THR A 7 -20.12 -11.40 -21.12
CA THR A 7 -19.89 -12.80 -21.52
C THR A 7 -18.50 -12.99 -22.12
N SER A 8 -18.07 -12.07 -22.99
CA SER A 8 -16.72 -12.11 -23.59
C SER A 8 -15.62 -11.96 -22.52
N ALA A 9 -15.81 -11.06 -21.55
CA ALA A 9 -14.87 -10.88 -20.45
C ALA A 9 -14.77 -12.14 -19.57
N GLN A 10 -15.91 -12.74 -19.21
CA GLN A 10 -15.92 -13.98 -18.43
C GLN A 10 -15.23 -15.14 -19.17
N HIS A 11 -15.45 -15.28 -20.50
CA HIS A 11 -14.75 -16.28 -21.30
C HIS A 11 -13.24 -16.04 -21.29
N LYS A 12 -12.80 -14.80 -21.55
CA LYS A 12 -11.40 -14.43 -21.53
C LYS A 12 -10.73 -14.75 -20.17
N MET A 13 -11.44 -14.49 -19.06
CA MET A 13 -10.95 -14.81 -17.73
C MET A 13 -10.82 -16.32 -17.49
N ARG A 14 -11.83 -17.13 -17.90
CA ARG A 14 -11.78 -18.60 -17.77
C ARG A 14 -10.66 -19.20 -18.61
N ASP A 15 -10.51 -18.75 -19.86
CA ASP A 15 -9.46 -19.22 -20.77
C ASP A 15 -8.06 -18.90 -20.21
N ALA A 16 -7.94 -17.82 -19.45
CA ALA A 16 -6.72 -17.43 -18.76
C ALA A 16 -6.52 -18.10 -17.38
N GLY A 17 -7.43 -19.01 -16.97
CA GLY A 17 -7.34 -19.74 -15.71
C GLY A 17 -7.63 -18.92 -14.46
N VAL A 18 -8.36 -17.79 -14.58
CA VAL A 18 -8.79 -16.99 -13.43
C VAL A 18 -9.81 -17.79 -12.62
N ALA A 19 -9.70 -17.75 -11.30
CA ALA A 19 -10.60 -18.47 -10.40
C ALA A 19 -12.07 -17.99 -10.56
N GLU A 20 -13.04 -18.91 -10.51
CA GLU A 20 -14.46 -18.59 -10.64
C GLU A 20 -14.93 -17.58 -9.58
N GLN A 21 -14.33 -17.59 -8.39
CA GLN A 21 -14.62 -16.60 -7.36
C GLN A 21 -14.27 -15.18 -7.83
N ALA A 22 -13.11 -14.99 -8.46
CA ALA A 22 -12.70 -13.70 -9.01
C ALA A 22 -13.60 -13.28 -10.20
N ILE A 23 -14.03 -14.22 -11.04
CA ILE A 23 -14.98 -13.97 -12.12
C ILE A 23 -16.35 -13.53 -11.57
N THR A 24 -16.79 -14.11 -10.46
CA THR A 24 -18.02 -13.72 -9.76
C THR A 24 -17.94 -12.28 -9.26
N VAL A 25 -16.83 -11.91 -8.64
CA VAL A 25 -16.59 -10.54 -8.15
C VAL A 25 -16.47 -9.54 -9.31
N PHE A 26 -15.74 -9.88 -10.37
CA PHE A 26 -15.66 -9.07 -11.58
C PHE A 26 -17.05 -8.84 -12.20
N THR A 27 -17.88 -9.89 -12.28
CA THR A 27 -19.25 -9.80 -12.79
C THR A 27 -20.09 -8.79 -12.01
N HIS A 28 -20.01 -8.80 -10.69
CA HIS A 28 -20.69 -7.84 -9.82
C HIS A 28 -20.29 -6.39 -10.13
N TYR A 29 -18.98 -6.13 -10.25
CA TYR A 29 -18.49 -4.78 -10.54
C TYR A 29 -18.74 -4.33 -11.97
N TYR A 30 -18.69 -5.25 -12.93
CA TYR A 30 -19.08 -4.96 -14.31
C TYR A 30 -20.55 -4.51 -14.37
N GLN A 31 -21.46 -5.24 -13.72
CA GLN A 31 -22.88 -4.88 -13.65
C GLN A 31 -23.10 -3.55 -12.91
N SER A 32 -22.33 -3.27 -11.87
CA SER A 32 -22.37 -1.99 -11.16
C SER A 32 -21.94 -0.82 -12.06
N LEU A 33 -20.89 -1.02 -12.87
CA LEU A 33 -20.46 -0.05 -13.87
C LEU A 33 -21.56 0.23 -14.90
N GLU A 34 -22.23 -0.83 -15.43
CA GLU A 34 -23.34 -0.71 -16.37
C GLU A 34 -24.55 0.02 -15.79
N ALA A 35 -24.80 -0.16 -14.49
CA ALA A 35 -25.85 0.54 -13.77
C ALA A 35 -25.52 2.02 -13.49
N GLY A 36 -24.33 2.49 -13.93
CA GLY A 36 -23.93 3.89 -13.81
C GLY A 36 -23.36 4.25 -12.43
N ALA A 37 -22.87 3.28 -11.66
CA ALA A 37 -22.20 3.58 -10.40
C ALA A 37 -20.99 4.49 -10.63
N THR A 38 -20.98 5.65 -9.98
CA THR A 38 -19.88 6.64 -10.07
C THR A 38 -18.83 6.46 -8.99
N GLY A 39 -19.21 5.82 -7.88
CA GLY A 39 -18.37 5.70 -6.68
C GLY A 39 -18.18 7.02 -5.91
N LEU A 40 -18.82 8.11 -6.31
CA LEU A 40 -18.69 9.41 -5.63
C LEU A 40 -19.40 9.42 -4.28
N ILE A 41 -18.75 10.06 -3.29
CA ILE A 41 -19.24 10.24 -1.92
C ILE A 41 -19.30 11.75 -1.65
N PRO A 42 -20.46 12.40 -1.85
CA PRO A 42 -20.63 13.82 -1.57
C PRO A 42 -20.50 14.15 -0.08
N GLU A 43 -19.94 15.32 0.24
CA GLU A 43 -19.67 15.77 1.61
C GLU A 43 -20.94 15.82 2.48
N GLU A 44 -22.07 16.20 1.90
CA GLU A 44 -23.37 16.27 2.60
C GLU A 44 -23.90 14.90 3.05
N THR A 45 -23.37 13.81 2.50
CA THR A 45 -23.77 12.43 2.85
C THR A 45 -23.01 11.84 4.03
N ILE A 46 -21.97 12.53 4.49
CA ILE A 46 -21.05 12.06 5.52
C ILE A 46 -20.91 13.06 6.66
N GLU A 47 -20.37 12.57 7.77
CA GLU A 47 -19.89 13.35 8.91
C GLU A 47 -18.42 13.05 9.15
N PRO A 48 -17.59 14.06 9.53
CA PRO A 48 -16.19 13.82 9.86
C PRO A 48 -16.03 12.84 11.03
N LEU A 49 -15.11 11.88 10.90
CA LEU A 49 -14.68 11.06 12.02
C LEU A 49 -13.54 11.78 12.75
N THR A 50 -13.83 12.36 13.91
CA THR A 50 -12.90 13.22 14.65
C THR A 50 -12.33 12.58 15.91
N GLN A 51 -12.88 11.45 16.34
CA GLN A 51 -12.45 10.71 17.54
C GLN A 51 -12.29 9.24 17.20
N ILE A 52 -11.12 8.70 17.51
CA ILE A 52 -10.75 7.29 17.41
C ILE A 52 -9.81 6.96 18.57
N ASP A 53 -9.63 5.68 18.89
CA ASP A 53 -8.65 5.25 19.88
C ASP A 53 -7.25 5.72 19.48
N SER A 54 -6.42 6.09 20.46
CA SER A 54 -5.02 6.45 20.22
C SER A 54 -4.10 5.37 20.73
N LEU A 55 -3.13 4.94 19.91
CA LEU A 55 -2.10 3.99 20.33
C LEU A 55 -1.31 4.49 21.53
N ALA A 56 -1.21 5.81 21.73
CA ALA A 56 -0.53 6.38 22.89
C ALA A 56 -1.27 6.04 24.20
N ASP A 57 -2.61 6.01 24.16
CA ASP A 57 -3.46 5.91 25.34
C ASP A 57 -3.97 4.48 25.62
N VAL A 58 -3.90 3.56 24.63
CA VAL A 58 -4.39 2.20 24.84
C VAL A 58 -3.46 1.39 25.75
N GLU A 59 -4.08 0.72 26.72
CA GLU A 59 -3.39 -0.16 27.65
C GLU A 59 -3.55 -1.61 27.20
N VAL A 60 -2.42 -2.30 27.00
CA VAL A 60 -2.38 -3.72 26.62
C VAL A 60 -1.28 -4.38 27.42
N SER A 61 -1.62 -5.44 28.16
CA SER A 61 -0.60 -6.20 28.90
C SER A 61 0.33 -6.96 27.93
N GLU A 62 1.55 -7.25 28.38
CA GLU A 62 2.50 -8.01 27.57
C GLU A 62 1.98 -9.39 27.17
N GLU A 63 1.21 -10.04 28.05
CA GLU A 63 0.58 -11.33 27.79
C GLU A 63 -0.48 -11.22 26.68
N GLN A 64 -1.38 -10.24 26.78
CA GLN A 64 -2.41 -9.98 25.75
C GLN A 64 -1.76 -9.64 24.40
N ALA A 65 -0.73 -8.78 24.41
CA ALA A 65 0.00 -8.39 23.21
C ALA A 65 0.66 -9.60 22.53
N ARG A 66 1.33 -10.47 23.33
CA ARG A 66 1.97 -11.67 22.83
C ARG A 66 0.96 -12.71 22.32
N GLU A 67 -0.14 -12.95 23.06
CA GLU A 67 -1.17 -13.86 22.65
C GLU A 67 -1.81 -13.44 21.32
N ALA A 68 -2.20 -12.18 21.21
CA ALA A 68 -2.78 -11.64 19.98
C ALA A 68 -1.81 -11.73 18.79
N LEU A 69 -0.52 -11.38 19.01
CA LEU A 69 0.50 -11.47 17.96
C LEU A 69 0.74 -12.92 17.54
N SER A 70 0.68 -13.90 18.46
CA SER A 70 0.83 -15.34 18.13
C SER A 70 -0.25 -15.86 17.20
N ARG A 71 -1.40 -15.19 17.15
CA ARG A 71 -2.57 -15.54 16.31
C ARG A 71 -2.70 -14.58 15.11
N THR A 72 -1.68 -13.80 14.82
CA THR A 72 -1.65 -12.82 13.73
C THR A 72 -0.81 -13.32 12.56
N VAL A 73 -1.26 -13.08 11.32
CA VAL A 73 -0.49 -13.20 10.09
C VAL A 73 -0.19 -11.81 9.52
N LEU A 74 1.01 -11.61 9.03
CA LEU A 74 1.37 -10.40 8.30
C LEU A 74 1.25 -10.65 6.81
N ILE A 75 0.42 -9.85 6.14
CA ILE A 75 0.25 -9.90 4.69
C ILE A 75 0.81 -8.61 4.10
N ARG A 76 1.72 -8.72 3.13
CA ARG A 76 2.29 -7.57 2.45
C ARG A 76 1.82 -7.49 1.01
N LEU A 77 1.24 -6.34 0.64
CA LEU A 77 0.89 -6.06 -0.75
C LEU A 77 2.16 -5.86 -1.55
N ASN A 78 2.45 -6.79 -2.45
CA ASN A 78 3.69 -6.85 -3.22
C ASN A 78 3.46 -6.96 -4.74
N GLY A 79 2.28 -6.62 -5.22
CA GLY A 79 1.93 -6.68 -6.64
C GLY A 79 2.43 -5.51 -7.47
N GLY A 80 2.85 -4.41 -6.83
CA GLY A 80 3.24 -3.18 -7.51
C GLY A 80 4.65 -3.22 -8.09
N LEU A 81 4.77 -2.85 -9.38
CA LEU A 81 6.03 -2.51 -10.00
C LEU A 81 6.32 -1.03 -9.73
N GLY A 82 7.54 -0.67 -9.43
CA GLY A 82 7.93 0.73 -9.23
C GLY A 82 8.02 1.54 -10.54
N THR A 83 7.03 1.42 -11.43
CA THR A 83 7.06 2.02 -12.78
C THR A 83 7.21 3.53 -12.80
N SER A 84 6.67 4.23 -11.79
CA SER A 84 6.85 5.68 -11.63
C SER A 84 8.32 6.08 -11.40
N MET A 85 9.11 5.16 -10.83
CA MET A 85 10.56 5.30 -10.61
C MET A 85 11.38 4.59 -11.68
N GLY A 86 10.74 4.04 -12.73
CA GLY A 86 11.39 3.33 -13.83
C GLY A 86 11.85 1.92 -13.52
N LEU A 87 11.26 1.28 -12.49
CA LEU A 87 11.53 -0.12 -12.18
C LEU A 87 10.68 -1.05 -13.06
N ASP A 88 11.25 -2.19 -13.43
CA ASP A 88 10.63 -3.27 -14.20
C ASP A 88 10.34 -4.51 -13.35
N ARG A 89 10.68 -4.48 -12.06
CA ARG A 89 10.50 -5.54 -11.06
C ARG A 89 9.74 -5.04 -9.83
N ALA A 90 9.48 -5.96 -8.89
CA ALA A 90 8.82 -5.61 -7.65
C ALA A 90 9.53 -4.47 -6.91
N LYS A 91 8.79 -3.45 -6.51
CA LYS A 91 9.35 -2.30 -5.79
C LYS A 91 10.01 -2.70 -4.45
N SER A 92 9.51 -3.75 -3.82
CA SER A 92 10.11 -4.32 -2.60
C SER A 92 11.54 -4.84 -2.76
N LEU A 93 11.99 -5.03 -3.99
CA LEU A 93 13.36 -5.45 -4.32
C LEU A 93 14.32 -4.28 -4.54
N LEU A 94 13.84 -3.05 -4.40
CA LEU A 94 14.70 -1.87 -4.45
C LEU A 94 15.63 -1.86 -3.23
N PRO A 95 16.97 -1.75 -3.40
CA PRO A 95 17.89 -1.58 -2.30
C PRO A 95 17.60 -0.29 -1.53
N VAL A 96 17.52 -0.40 -0.22
CA VAL A 96 17.20 0.72 0.67
C VAL A 96 18.39 1.09 1.54
N ARG A 97 18.98 0.13 2.26
CA ARG A 97 20.03 0.40 3.23
C ARG A 97 20.99 -0.79 3.35
N ASP A 98 22.29 -0.52 3.41
CA ASP A 98 23.35 -1.52 3.63
C ASP A 98 23.25 -2.72 2.66
N GLY A 99 22.86 -2.46 1.41
CA GLY A 99 22.63 -3.48 0.40
C GLY A 99 21.33 -4.29 0.56
N LYS A 100 20.56 -4.07 1.64
CA LYS A 100 19.27 -4.73 1.88
C LYS A 100 18.14 -4.05 1.11
N THR A 101 17.26 -4.86 0.56
CA THR A 101 16.02 -4.44 -0.09
C THR A 101 14.91 -4.15 0.95
N PHE A 102 13.78 -3.57 0.51
CA PHE A 102 12.59 -3.48 1.38
C PHE A 102 12.19 -4.85 1.92
N LEU A 103 12.25 -5.89 1.06
CA LEU A 103 11.83 -7.23 1.44
C LEU A 103 12.76 -7.84 2.49
N ASP A 104 14.08 -7.65 2.37
CA ASP A 104 15.05 -8.08 3.39
C ASP A 104 14.77 -7.42 4.74
N LEU A 105 14.49 -6.10 4.74
CA LEU A 105 14.18 -5.37 5.96
C LEU A 105 12.83 -5.80 6.58
N LEU A 106 11.83 -6.12 5.76
CA LEU A 106 10.58 -6.71 6.25
C LEU A 106 10.79 -8.08 6.91
N VAL A 107 11.66 -8.92 6.33
CA VAL A 107 12.05 -10.21 6.93
C VAL A 107 12.75 -9.97 8.27
N ASP A 108 13.72 -9.05 8.35
CA ASP A 108 14.41 -8.71 9.58
C ASP A 108 13.44 -8.29 10.70
N GLN A 109 12.46 -7.43 10.38
CA GLN A 109 11.42 -6.98 11.32
C GLN A 109 10.58 -8.14 11.85
N VAL A 110 10.18 -9.06 10.99
CA VAL A 110 9.40 -10.24 11.40
C VAL A 110 10.22 -11.17 12.28
N LEU A 111 11.45 -11.44 11.90
CA LEU A 111 12.35 -12.30 12.68
C LEU A 111 12.69 -11.68 14.05
N ALA A 112 12.87 -10.37 14.11
CA ALA A 112 13.05 -9.65 15.37
C ALA A 112 11.81 -9.80 16.28
N ALA A 113 10.61 -9.61 15.72
CA ALA A 113 9.37 -9.79 16.47
C ALA A 113 9.18 -11.24 16.95
N ARG A 114 9.50 -12.25 16.12
CA ARG A 114 9.49 -13.67 16.52
C ARG A 114 10.41 -13.92 17.70
N ARG A 115 11.65 -13.41 17.65
CA ARG A 115 12.61 -13.56 18.76
C ARG A 115 12.14 -12.88 20.04
N ARG A 116 11.65 -11.63 19.92
CA ARG A 116 11.24 -10.82 21.08
C ARG A 116 10.03 -11.42 21.81
N TYR A 117 9.03 -11.89 21.09
CA TYR A 117 7.77 -12.36 21.67
C TYR A 117 7.66 -13.89 21.76
N GLY A 118 8.60 -14.65 21.20
CA GLY A 118 8.57 -16.10 21.18
C GLY A 118 7.36 -16.66 20.40
N VAL A 119 7.02 -16.05 19.27
CA VAL A 119 5.84 -16.39 18.46
C VAL A 119 6.22 -16.81 17.04
N SER A 120 5.37 -17.63 16.42
CA SER A 120 5.51 -18.01 15.02
C SER A 120 4.65 -17.11 14.15
N LEU A 121 5.16 -15.89 13.86
CA LEU A 121 4.48 -14.85 13.09
C LEU A 121 4.72 -15.06 11.59
N PRO A 122 3.73 -15.49 10.76
CA PRO A 122 3.92 -15.67 9.33
C PRO A 122 4.03 -14.34 8.59
N LEU A 123 4.94 -14.29 7.60
CA LEU A 123 4.98 -13.25 6.58
C LEU A 123 4.53 -13.89 5.25
N ILE A 124 3.50 -13.33 4.64
CA ILE A 124 2.94 -13.82 3.37
C ILE A 124 2.81 -12.63 2.41
N LEU A 125 3.31 -12.79 1.20
CA LEU A 125 3.24 -11.75 0.18
C LEU A 125 1.99 -11.94 -0.69
N MET A 126 1.25 -10.86 -0.95
CA MET A 126 0.29 -10.81 -2.05
C MET A 126 1.02 -10.30 -3.29
N ASN A 127 1.43 -11.22 -4.14
CA ASN A 127 2.18 -10.92 -5.36
C ASN A 127 1.26 -10.75 -6.57
N SER A 128 1.76 -10.05 -7.59
CA SER A 128 1.26 -10.17 -8.96
C SER A 128 2.06 -11.22 -9.72
N PHE A 129 1.58 -11.61 -10.89
CA PHE A 129 2.31 -12.51 -11.78
C PHE A 129 3.72 -11.98 -12.13
N ARG A 130 3.87 -10.65 -12.19
CA ARG A 130 5.12 -9.98 -12.56
C ARG A 130 6.10 -9.82 -11.39
N THR A 131 5.65 -9.93 -10.16
CA THR A 131 6.48 -9.70 -8.97
C THR A 131 6.84 -10.98 -8.23
N ARG A 132 6.16 -12.08 -8.53
CA ARG A 132 6.22 -13.32 -7.76
C ARG A 132 7.58 -13.99 -7.78
N GLU A 133 8.11 -14.24 -8.98
CA GLU A 133 9.35 -15.03 -9.16
C GLU A 133 10.51 -14.36 -8.44
N ASP A 134 10.78 -13.10 -8.77
CA ASP A 134 11.86 -12.31 -8.17
C ASP A 134 11.73 -12.22 -6.63
N SER A 135 10.49 -12.04 -6.13
CA SER A 135 10.25 -11.93 -4.68
C SER A 135 10.48 -13.24 -3.95
N LEU A 136 10.08 -14.37 -4.54
CA LEU A 136 10.32 -15.70 -3.96
C LEU A 136 11.81 -16.07 -4.01
N GLU A 137 12.55 -15.63 -5.04
CA GLU A 137 14.01 -15.81 -5.09
C GLU A 137 14.70 -15.12 -3.90
N VAL A 138 14.31 -13.88 -3.57
CA VAL A 138 14.84 -13.19 -2.38
C VAL A 138 14.46 -13.92 -1.10
N LEU A 139 13.20 -14.34 -0.95
CA LEU A 139 12.75 -15.08 0.24
C LEU A 139 13.43 -16.45 0.39
N ALA A 140 13.87 -17.08 -0.70
CA ALA A 140 14.66 -18.31 -0.65
C ALA A 140 16.03 -18.12 0.04
N GLY A 141 16.54 -16.88 0.07
CA GLY A 141 17.72 -16.50 0.86
C GLY A 141 17.48 -16.42 2.37
N HIS A 142 16.20 -16.48 2.80
CA HIS A 142 15.76 -16.36 4.20
C HIS A 142 14.91 -17.57 4.62
N PRO A 143 15.45 -18.81 4.63
CA PRO A 143 14.64 -20.02 4.90
C PRO A 143 13.93 -19.99 6.26
N GLU A 144 14.46 -19.26 7.23
CA GLU A 144 13.91 -19.07 8.56
C GLU A 144 12.57 -18.31 8.58
N ILE A 145 12.22 -17.59 7.50
CA ILE A 145 10.93 -16.88 7.42
C ILE A 145 9.76 -17.84 7.21
N GLN A 146 10.02 -19.01 6.66
CA GLN A 146 9.01 -20.04 6.42
C GLN A 146 8.31 -20.46 7.70
N VAL A 147 6.99 -20.60 7.66
CA VAL A 147 6.18 -21.25 8.69
C VAL A 147 5.60 -22.54 8.09
N ASP A 148 5.81 -23.66 8.77
CA ASP A 148 5.42 -24.98 8.27
C ASP A 148 3.95 -25.06 7.87
N GLY A 149 3.73 -25.51 6.64
CA GLY A 149 2.40 -25.70 6.06
C GLY A 149 1.65 -24.42 5.73
N LEU A 150 2.36 -23.27 5.65
CA LEU A 150 1.84 -22.04 5.05
C LEU A 150 2.69 -21.65 3.84
N PRO A 151 2.10 -21.12 2.77
CA PRO A 151 2.86 -20.56 1.64
C PRO A 151 3.53 -19.23 2.04
N LEU A 152 4.59 -18.86 1.31
CA LEU A 152 5.21 -17.53 1.45
C LEU A 152 4.47 -16.46 0.65
N ASP A 153 3.63 -16.86 -0.30
CA ASP A 153 2.88 -15.94 -1.13
C ASP A 153 1.52 -16.50 -1.57
N PHE A 154 0.68 -15.61 -2.06
CA PHE A 154 -0.47 -15.90 -2.91
C PHE A 154 -0.56 -14.84 -3.99
N LEU A 155 -1.25 -15.15 -5.09
CA LEU A 155 -1.38 -14.22 -6.21
C LEU A 155 -2.65 -13.38 -6.08
N GLN A 156 -2.52 -12.08 -6.35
CA GLN A 156 -3.68 -11.26 -6.68
C GLN A 156 -4.30 -11.76 -7.99
N ASN A 157 -5.61 -11.55 -8.15
CA ASN A 157 -6.31 -11.86 -9.37
C ASN A 157 -5.95 -10.87 -10.49
N ARG A 158 -6.40 -11.19 -11.69
CA ARG A 158 -6.34 -10.30 -12.87
C ARG A 158 -7.68 -10.26 -13.56
N GLU A 159 -7.97 -9.15 -14.17
CA GLU A 159 -9.19 -8.94 -14.95
C GLU A 159 -8.89 -8.22 -16.26
N PRO A 160 -9.73 -8.39 -17.30
CA PRO A 160 -9.49 -7.71 -18.56
C PRO A 160 -9.80 -6.22 -18.43
N LYS A 161 -8.96 -5.37 -19.04
CA LYS A 161 -9.31 -3.98 -19.29
C LYS A 161 -10.47 -3.92 -20.26
N LEU A 162 -11.44 -3.05 -19.99
CA LEU A 162 -12.63 -2.88 -20.80
C LEU A 162 -12.48 -1.67 -21.71
N ARG A 163 -12.85 -1.80 -22.97
CA ARG A 163 -12.91 -0.64 -23.88
C ARG A 163 -13.89 0.40 -23.34
N ALA A 164 -13.51 1.66 -23.42
CA ALA A 164 -14.32 2.74 -22.85
C ALA A 164 -15.62 3.03 -23.64
N ASP A 165 -15.68 2.62 -24.90
CA ASP A 165 -16.80 2.88 -25.81
C ASP A 165 -17.94 1.84 -25.72
N ASP A 166 -17.62 0.56 -25.47
CA ASP A 166 -18.62 -0.52 -25.51
C ASP A 166 -18.50 -1.56 -24.38
N LEU A 167 -17.55 -1.38 -23.46
CA LEU A 167 -17.26 -2.25 -22.33
C LEU A 167 -16.87 -3.70 -22.72
N THR A 168 -16.46 -3.94 -23.95
CA THR A 168 -15.90 -5.24 -24.33
C THR A 168 -14.43 -5.34 -23.84
N PRO A 169 -13.91 -6.55 -23.58
CA PRO A 169 -12.49 -6.73 -23.28
C PRO A 169 -11.62 -6.18 -24.41
N VAL A 170 -10.62 -5.39 -24.06
CA VAL A 170 -9.68 -4.88 -25.08
C VAL A 170 -8.81 -6.00 -25.61
N GLU A 171 -8.52 -5.96 -26.92
CA GLU A 171 -7.49 -6.76 -27.58
C GLU A 171 -6.31 -5.86 -27.95
N TRP A 172 -5.10 -6.25 -27.55
CA TRP A 172 -3.88 -5.49 -27.82
C TRP A 172 -2.75 -6.40 -28.30
N LYS A 173 -2.74 -6.70 -29.58
CA LYS A 173 -1.84 -7.69 -30.19
C LYS A 173 -0.35 -7.33 -30.06
N ALA A 174 -0.02 -6.05 -29.86
CA ALA A 174 1.35 -5.61 -29.69
C ALA A 174 1.97 -6.11 -28.37
N ASP A 175 1.15 -6.20 -27.32
CA ASP A 175 1.51 -6.75 -26.02
C ASP A 175 0.24 -7.25 -25.31
N PRO A 176 -0.07 -8.55 -25.40
CA PRO A 176 -1.27 -9.12 -24.77
C PRO A 176 -1.32 -9.00 -23.25
N GLU A 177 -0.19 -8.81 -22.56
CA GLU A 177 -0.17 -8.58 -21.10
C GLU A 177 -0.79 -7.22 -20.72
N LEU A 178 -0.74 -6.24 -21.63
CA LEU A 178 -1.41 -4.95 -21.43
C LEU A 178 -2.94 -5.01 -21.52
N GLU A 179 -3.51 -6.13 -21.95
CA GLU A 179 -4.95 -6.35 -21.95
C GLU A 179 -5.53 -6.57 -20.54
N TRP A 180 -4.65 -6.84 -19.56
CA TRP A 180 -4.99 -7.19 -18.20
C TRP A 180 -4.64 -6.09 -17.22
N CYS A 181 -5.39 -6.06 -16.12
CA CYS A 181 -5.08 -5.23 -14.95
C CYS A 181 -5.42 -5.97 -13.66
N PRO A 182 -4.83 -5.57 -12.52
CA PRO A 182 -5.28 -6.05 -11.22
C PRO A 182 -6.62 -5.38 -10.85
N PRO A 183 -7.49 -6.05 -10.07
CA PRO A 183 -8.75 -5.49 -9.56
C PRO A 183 -8.57 -4.44 -8.45
N GLY A 184 -7.40 -3.86 -8.31
CA GLY A 184 -7.02 -3.01 -7.19
C GLY A 184 -6.63 -3.83 -5.95
N HIS A 185 -6.18 -3.15 -4.91
CA HIS A 185 -5.71 -3.85 -3.70
C HIS A 185 -6.85 -4.38 -2.80
N GLY A 186 -8.12 -4.02 -3.09
CA GLY A 186 -9.28 -4.65 -2.46
C GLY A 186 -9.46 -6.12 -2.84
N ASP A 187 -8.80 -6.57 -3.89
CA ASP A 187 -8.76 -7.99 -4.30
C ASP A 187 -8.16 -8.92 -3.23
N ILE A 188 -7.45 -8.38 -2.24
CA ILE A 188 -6.86 -9.19 -1.15
C ILE A 188 -7.89 -10.14 -0.51
N TYR A 189 -9.12 -9.71 -0.32
CA TYR A 189 -10.17 -10.51 0.30
C TYR A 189 -10.64 -11.65 -0.61
N THR A 190 -10.79 -11.35 -1.90
CA THR A 190 -11.14 -12.34 -2.93
C THR A 190 -10.01 -13.33 -3.16
N ALA A 191 -8.76 -12.83 -3.23
CA ALA A 191 -7.59 -13.67 -3.46
C ALA A 191 -7.28 -14.60 -2.27
N LEU A 192 -7.48 -14.15 -1.03
CA LEU A 192 -7.39 -14.99 0.16
C LEU A 192 -8.39 -16.14 0.13
N LEU A 193 -9.63 -15.88 -0.27
CA LEU A 193 -10.67 -16.89 -0.41
C LEU A 193 -10.35 -17.85 -1.57
N ALA A 194 -10.08 -17.31 -2.76
CA ALA A 194 -9.87 -18.08 -3.98
C ALA A 194 -8.64 -18.98 -3.94
N SER A 195 -7.59 -18.59 -3.22
CA SER A 195 -6.38 -19.38 -3.02
C SER A 195 -6.54 -20.48 -1.95
N GLY A 196 -7.62 -20.48 -1.15
CA GLY A 196 -7.79 -21.34 0.01
C GLY A 196 -6.93 -20.95 1.22
N LEU A 197 -6.16 -19.86 1.12
CA LEU A 197 -5.25 -19.44 2.20
C LEU A 197 -6.03 -18.97 3.44
N LEU A 198 -7.22 -18.39 3.25
CA LEU A 198 -8.08 -17.95 4.35
C LEU A 198 -8.43 -19.12 5.31
N ASP A 199 -8.86 -20.25 4.76
CA ASP A 199 -9.19 -21.43 5.55
C ASP A 199 -7.91 -22.08 6.13
N ALA A 200 -6.83 -22.18 5.36
CA ALA A 200 -5.56 -22.71 5.83
C ALA A 200 -4.99 -21.95 7.03
N LEU A 201 -5.13 -20.63 7.07
CA LEU A 201 -4.73 -19.80 8.20
C LEU A 201 -5.61 -20.06 9.43
N LEU A 202 -6.92 -20.13 9.25
CA LEU A 202 -7.87 -20.40 10.33
C LEU A 202 -7.66 -21.80 10.93
N ASP A 203 -7.43 -22.81 10.08
CA ASP A 203 -7.16 -24.20 10.51
C ASP A 203 -5.87 -24.31 11.34
N LYS A 204 -4.90 -23.43 11.10
CA LYS A 204 -3.66 -23.33 11.89
C LYS A 204 -3.81 -22.45 13.15
N GLY A 205 -5.00 -21.92 13.41
CA GLY A 205 -5.30 -21.11 14.60
C GLY A 205 -4.99 -19.63 14.49
N TYR A 206 -4.59 -19.12 13.31
CA TYR A 206 -4.46 -17.70 13.07
C TYR A 206 -5.85 -17.06 13.01
N ARG A 207 -6.02 -15.96 13.70
CA ARG A 207 -7.29 -15.26 13.83
C ARG A 207 -7.29 -13.88 13.20
N TYR A 208 -6.16 -13.21 13.26
CA TYR A 208 -6.01 -11.82 12.84
C TYR A 208 -5.05 -11.70 11.66
N ALA A 209 -5.35 -10.80 10.75
CA ALA A 209 -4.42 -10.40 9.71
C ALA A 209 -4.07 -8.93 9.88
N MET A 210 -2.78 -8.63 9.75
CA MET A 210 -2.28 -7.27 9.56
C MET A 210 -1.78 -7.15 8.13
N THR A 211 -2.30 -6.20 7.37
CA THR A 211 -1.85 -5.96 6.00
C THR A 211 -1.33 -4.54 5.80
N ALA A 212 -0.32 -4.39 4.97
CA ALA A 212 0.25 -3.11 4.58
C ALA A 212 1.01 -3.23 3.25
N ASN A 213 1.35 -2.11 2.65
CA ASN A 213 2.21 -2.09 1.47
C ASN A 213 3.64 -2.55 1.81
N SER A 214 4.29 -3.28 0.91
CA SER A 214 5.67 -3.76 1.09
C SER A 214 6.73 -2.64 1.06
N ASP A 215 6.39 -1.46 0.55
CA ASP A 215 7.27 -0.28 0.56
C ASP A 215 7.10 0.63 1.79
N ASN A 216 6.23 0.23 2.75
CA ASN A 216 6.05 0.94 4.02
C ASN A 216 6.76 0.22 5.15
N LEU A 217 8.04 0.52 5.38
CA LEU A 217 8.83 -0.05 6.48
C LEU A 217 8.35 0.39 7.87
N GLY A 218 7.58 1.46 7.97
CA GLY A 218 6.95 1.90 9.23
C GLY A 218 5.85 0.95 9.72
N ALA A 219 5.24 0.17 8.82
CA ALA A 219 4.19 -0.80 9.16
C ALA A 219 4.74 -2.10 9.76
N ALA A 220 5.74 -2.01 10.64
CA ALA A 220 6.34 -3.17 11.28
C ALA A 220 5.35 -3.93 12.20
N PRO A 221 5.62 -5.22 12.52
CA PRO A 221 4.83 -5.98 13.48
C PRO A 221 4.69 -5.23 14.81
N SER A 222 3.47 -5.11 15.33
CA SER A 222 3.19 -4.45 16.62
C SER A 222 2.32 -5.34 17.50
N ALA A 223 2.91 -5.91 18.52
CA ALA A 223 2.18 -6.73 19.50
C ALA A 223 1.16 -5.88 20.26
N ARG A 224 1.45 -4.59 20.54
CA ARG A 224 0.52 -3.68 21.22
C ARG A 224 -0.73 -3.42 20.38
N ILE A 225 -0.58 -3.17 19.07
CA ILE A 225 -1.76 -2.98 18.20
C ILE A 225 -2.52 -4.30 18.04
N ALA A 226 -1.83 -5.43 17.90
CA ALA A 226 -2.48 -6.75 17.87
C ALA A 226 -3.32 -7.00 19.12
N GLY A 227 -2.77 -6.72 20.30
CA GLY A 227 -3.47 -6.86 21.58
C GLY A 227 -4.68 -5.92 21.70
N TRP A 228 -4.53 -4.66 21.31
CA TRP A 228 -5.65 -3.71 21.25
C TRP A 228 -6.75 -4.20 20.29
N PHE A 229 -6.38 -4.62 19.08
CA PHE A 229 -7.32 -5.11 18.09
C PHE A 229 -8.08 -6.35 18.59
N ALA A 230 -7.38 -7.30 19.19
CA ALA A 230 -7.99 -8.49 19.77
C ALA A 230 -8.94 -8.14 20.94
N ALA A 231 -8.55 -7.19 21.80
CA ALA A 231 -9.36 -6.75 22.95
C ALA A 231 -10.60 -5.93 22.55
N SER A 232 -10.51 -5.16 21.47
CA SER A 232 -11.64 -4.36 20.96
C SER A 232 -12.81 -5.21 20.46
N GLY A 233 -12.54 -6.47 20.05
CA GLY A 233 -13.51 -7.33 19.40
C GLY A 233 -14.00 -6.82 18.05
N ALA A 234 -13.38 -5.77 17.52
CA ALA A 234 -13.73 -5.21 16.21
C ALA A 234 -13.37 -6.19 15.09
N PRO A 235 -14.21 -6.32 14.06
CA PRO A 235 -13.92 -7.17 12.91
C PRO A 235 -12.87 -6.58 11.97
N TYR A 236 -12.70 -5.25 12.01
CA TYR A 236 -11.85 -4.50 11.11
C TYR A 236 -11.41 -3.17 11.72
N ALA A 237 -10.15 -2.81 11.54
CA ALA A 237 -9.60 -1.54 12.01
C ALA A 237 -8.41 -1.08 11.16
N PRO A 238 -8.47 0.08 10.48
CA PRO A 238 -7.30 0.71 9.89
C PRO A 238 -6.49 1.49 10.91
N GLU A 239 -5.16 1.56 10.68
CA GLU A 239 -4.28 2.50 11.34
C GLU A 239 -4.38 3.86 10.63
N MET A 240 -4.60 4.91 11.40
CA MET A 240 -4.76 6.28 10.94
C MET A 240 -3.66 7.17 11.50
N CYS A 241 -3.13 8.10 10.70
CA CYS A 241 -2.25 9.15 11.19
C CYS A 241 -2.94 10.50 11.18
N ARG A 242 -2.53 11.40 12.10
CA ARG A 242 -2.96 12.79 12.01
C ARG A 242 -2.45 13.43 10.72
N ARG A 243 -3.35 14.15 10.08
CA ARG A 243 -3.06 14.87 8.85
C ARG A 243 -2.17 16.07 9.11
N THR A 244 -1.25 16.30 8.19
CA THR A 244 -0.45 17.51 8.06
C THR A 244 -0.76 18.18 6.73
N PRO A 245 -0.34 19.45 6.50
CA PRO A 245 -0.51 20.11 5.21
C PRO A 245 0.08 19.33 4.01
N ALA A 246 1.02 18.42 4.24
CA ALA A 246 1.62 17.58 3.19
C ALA A 246 0.72 16.40 2.75
N ASP A 247 -0.31 16.05 3.53
CA ASP A 247 -1.13 14.85 3.33
C ASP A 247 -2.41 15.12 2.52
N VAL A 248 -2.35 16.02 1.56
CA VAL A 248 -3.53 16.47 0.77
C VAL A 248 -4.18 15.38 -0.09
N LYS A 249 -3.47 14.27 -0.36
CA LYS A 249 -3.95 13.18 -1.23
C LYS A 249 -4.33 11.90 -0.47
N GLY A 250 -4.14 11.85 0.83
CA GLY A 250 -4.47 10.65 1.63
C GLY A 250 -5.98 10.52 1.85
N GLY A 251 -6.56 9.35 1.60
CA GLY A 251 -7.96 9.06 1.92
C GLY A 251 -8.23 9.26 3.41
N HIS A 252 -9.47 9.55 3.77
CA HIS A 252 -9.89 9.72 5.17
C HIS A 252 -11.09 8.86 5.50
N LEU A 253 -11.29 8.59 6.79
CA LEU A 253 -12.51 7.98 7.28
C LEU A 253 -13.56 9.05 7.56
N ALA A 254 -14.80 8.66 7.37
CA ALA A 254 -15.98 9.46 7.72
C ALA A 254 -17.10 8.54 8.20
N VAL A 255 -18.14 9.12 8.79
CA VAL A 255 -19.36 8.40 9.18
C VAL A 255 -20.43 8.68 8.14
N ARG A 256 -20.98 7.64 7.52
CA ARG A 256 -22.09 7.78 6.55
C ARG A 256 -23.40 8.06 7.29
N LYS A 257 -24.06 9.17 6.93
CA LYS A 257 -25.27 9.64 7.64
C LYS A 257 -26.46 8.70 7.54
N SER A 258 -26.54 7.92 6.45
CA SER A 258 -27.72 7.06 6.21
C SER A 258 -27.81 5.85 7.14
N ASP A 259 -26.67 5.34 7.61
CA ASP A 259 -26.60 4.10 8.40
C ASP A 259 -25.60 4.14 9.58
N GLY A 260 -24.90 5.25 9.75
CA GLY A 260 -23.91 5.42 10.83
C GLY A 260 -22.62 4.62 10.68
N ARG A 261 -22.38 4.00 9.52
CA ARG A 261 -21.17 3.21 9.30
C ARG A 261 -19.96 4.08 9.04
N ILE A 262 -18.81 3.62 9.53
CA ILE A 262 -17.52 4.18 9.13
C ILE A 262 -17.26 3.78 7.68
N ILE A 263 -16.88 4.75 6.86
CA ILE A 263 -16.52 4.55 5.46
C ILE A 263 -15.16 5.17 5.16
N LEU A 264 -14.48 4.63 4.16
CA LEU A 264 -13.30 5.28 3.55
C LEU A 264 -13.78 6.16 2.39
N ARG A 265 -13.31 7.41 2.36
CA ARG A 265 -13.44 8.30 1.22
C ARG A 265 -12.06 8.61 0.67
N ASP A 266 -11.84 8.31 -0.59
CA ASP A 266 -10.60 8.58 -1.29
C ASP A 266 -10.75 9.76 -2.27
N THR A 267 -9.64 10.29 -2.76
CA THR A 267 -9.60 11.37 -3.76
C THR A 267 -10.50 11.05 -4.97
N ALA A 268 -10.43 9.83 -5.49
CA ALA A 268 -11.23 9.39 -6.64
C ALA A 268 -12.74 9.32 -6.36
N GLN A 269 -13.14 9.30 -5.08
CA GLN A 269 -14.54 9.26 -4.64
C GLN A 269 -15.07 10.64 -4.23
N THR A 270 -14.23 11.67 -4.31
CA THR A 270 -14.59 13.04 -3.93
C THR A 270 -15.03 13.83 -5.16
N PRO A 271 -16.24 14.44 -5.18
CA PRO A 271 -16.61 15.39 -6.22
C PRO A 271 -15.57 16.49 -6.36
N GLU A 272 -15.25 16.90 -7.59
CA GLU A 272 -14.17 17.82 -7.90
C GLU A 272 -14.36 19.19 -7.21
N ASP A 273 -15.59 19.69 -7.16
CA ASP A 273 -15.96 20.93 -6.49
C ASP A 273 -15.88 20.86 -4.95
N GLN A 274 -15.77 19.66 -4.38
CA GLN A 274 -15.70 19.38 -2.95
C GLN A 274 -14.30 19.00 -2.45
N MET A 275 -13.28 19.07 -3.32
CA MET A 275 -11.90 18.75 -2.95
C MET A 275 -11.36 19.61 -1.79
N HIS A 276 -11.86 20.84 -1.63
CA HIS A 276 -11.48 21.71 -0.52
C HIS A 276 -11.93 21.16 0.84
N TYR A 277 -13.05 20.42 0.92
CA TYR A 277 -13.45 19.70 2.14
C TYR A 277 -12.55 18.48 2.38
N PHE A 278 -12.24 17.73 1.31
CA PHE A 278 -11.42 16.53 1.39
C PHE A 278 -10.01 16.84 1.93
N THR A 279 -9.42 17.96 1.55
CA THR A 279 -8.07 18.36 1.95
C THR A 279 -8.01 19.12 3.27
N ASP A 280 -9.16 19.49 3.85
CA ASP A 280 -9.21 20.22 5.12
C ASP A 280 -8.82 19.33 6.29
N GLN A 281 -7.61 19.51 6.80
CA GLN A 281 -7.05 18.76 7.92
C GLN A 281 -7.75 19.00 9.27
N PHE A 282 -8.49 20.10 9.40
CA PHE A 282 -9.26 20.41 10.62
C PHE A 282 -10.61 19.74 10.60
N ARG A 283 -11.18 19.57 9.41
CA ARG A 283 -12.45 18.88 9.20
C ARG A 283 -12.27 17.36 9.20
N HIS A 284 -11.29 16.85 8.47
CA HIS A 284 -10.95 15.42 8.39
C HIS A 284 -9.53 15.21 8.94
N PRO A 285 -9.37 15.13 10.28
CA PRO A 285 -8.04 15.22 10.92
C PRO A 285 -7.16 13.99 10.73
N PHE A 286 -7.70 12.89 10.24
CA PHE A 286 -6.98 11.64 10.07
C PHE A 286 -6.89 11.23 8.61
N PHE A 287 -5.72 10.75 8.19
CA PHE A 287 -5.58 10.11 6.89
C PHE A 287 -5.28 8.62 7.04
N HIS A 288 -5.70 7.86 6.06
CA HIS A 288 -5.59 6.41 6.01
C HIS A 288 -4.18 5.99 5.59
N THR A 289 -3.50 5.19 6.42
CA THR A 289 -2.11 4.75 6.17
C THR A 289 -2.01 3.54 5.24
N ASN A 290 -3.12 2.90 4.93
CA ASN A 290 -3.19 1.62 4.25
C ASN A 290 -2.61 0.44 5.06
N ASN A 291 -2.43 0.62 6.38
CA ASN A 291 -2.17 -0.45 7.33
C ASN A 291 -3.49 -0.88 7.94
N LEU A 292 -3.85 -2.15 7.81
CA LEU A 292 -5.17 -2.67 8.16
C LEU A 292 -5.06 -3.89 9.06
N TRP A 293 -6.02 -4.01 9.96
CA TRP A 293 -6.24 -5.17 10.82
C TRP A 293 -7.63 -5.72 10.55
N PHE A 294 -7.75 -7.04 10.38
CA PHE A 294 -9.05 -7.68 10.23
C PHE A 294 -9.07 -9.08 10.81
N ASP A 295 -10.26 -9.48 11.25
CA ASP A 295 -10.55 -10.80 11.79
C ASP A 295 -10.82 -11.77 10.64
N LEU A 296 -9.95 -12.78 10.47
CA LEU A 296 -10.04 -13.75 9.39
C LEU A 296 -11.32 -14.59 9.45
N LYS A 297 -11.80 -14.91 10.67
CA LYS A 297 -13.04 -15.68 10.81
C LYS A 297 -14.25 -14.83 10.40
N VAL A 298 -14.31 -13.60 10.86
CA VAL A 298 -15.39 -12.68 10.47
C VAL A 298 -15.37 -12.43 8.97
N LEU A 299 -14.19 -12.26 8.38
CA LEU A 299 -14.04 -12.12 6.93
C LEU A 299 -14.60 -13.35 6.20
N ARG A 300 -14.20 -14.55 6.59
CA ARG A 300 -14.67 -15.80 5.99
C ARG A 300 -16.19 -15.92 6.07
N ASP A 301 -16.74 -15.72 7.27
CA ASP A 301 -18.19 -15.86 7.52
C ASP A 301 -18.97 -14.82 6.69
N THR A 302 -18.49 -13.56 6.63
CA THR A 302 -19.09 -12.50 5.81
C THR A 302 -19.05 -12.83 4.32
N LEU A 303 -17.93 -13.34 3.81
CA LEU A 303 -17.81 -13.76 2.41
C LEU A 303 -18.74 -14.93 2.10
N ALA A 304 -18.86 -15.91 2.99
CA ALA A 304 -19.78 -17.03 2.84
C ALA A 304 -21.24 -16.56 2.75
N ASP A 305 -21.67 -15.68 3.65
CA ASP A 305 -23.03 -15.12 3.69
C ASP A 305 -23.36 -14.28 2.45
N ARG A 306 -22.36 -13.66 1.83
CA ARG A 306 -22.52 -12.78 0.65
C ARG A 306 -22.14 -13.45 -0.67
N GLY A 307 -22.03 -14.78 -0.72
CA GLY A 307 -21.66 -15.50 -1.93
C GLY A 307 -20.26 -15.16 -2.47
N GLY A 308 -19.35 -14.77 -1.57
CA GLY A 308 -17.95 -14.43 -1.86
C GLY A 308 -17.71 -12.99 -2.32
N ILE A 309 -18.72 -12.12 -2.30
CA ILE A 309 -18.61 -10.72 -2.71
C ILE A 309 -18.68 -9.84 -1.46
N LEU A 310 -17.57 -9.19 -1.11
CA LEU A 310 -17.54 -8.30 0.06
C LEU A 310 -18.35 -7.01 -0.17
N GLY A 311 -18.50 -6.59 -1.45
CA GLY A 311 -19.30 -5.42 -1.83
C GLY A 311 -18.60 -4.10 -1.55
N LEU A 312 -17.29 -4.02 -1.86
CA LEU A 312 -16.53 -2.78 -1.74
C LEU A 312 -16.99 -1.74 -2.77
N PRO A 313 -16.88 -0.44 -2.47
CA PRO A 313 -17.14 0.60 -3.46
C PRO A 313 -16.26 0.45 -4.69
N LEU A 314 -16.90 0.56 -5.87
CA LEU A 314 -16.23 0.53 -7.15
C LEU A 314 -15.42 1.81 -7.36
N ILE A 315 -14.17 1.65 -7.79
CA ILE A 315 -13.32 2.72 -8.31
C ILE A 315 -13.16 2.51 -9.81
N ARG A 316 -13.70 3.45 -10.58
CA ARG A 316 -13.58 3.47 -12.04
C ARG A 316 -12.35 4.25 -12.45
N ASN A 317 -11.34 3.57 -13.01
CA ASN A 317 -10.14 4.19 -13.55
C ASN A 317 -10.18 4.26 -15.07
N SER A 318 -10.22 5.49 -15.63
CA SER A 318 -10.08 5.72 -17.06
C SER A 318 -8.60 5.84 -17.42
N LYS A 319 -8.12 5.00 -18.31
CA LYS A 319 -6.71 4.87 -18.73
C LYS A 319 -6.65 4.67 -20.25
N THR A 320 -5.44 4.50 -20.76
CA THR A 320 -5.18 3.91 -22.09
C THR A 320 -4.67 2.49 -21.92
N VAL A 321 -4.83 1.63 -22.94
CA VAL A 321 -4.39 0.24 -22.88
C VAL A 321 -2.89 0.15 -22.67
N ASP A 322 -2.12 0.99 -23.38
CA ASP A 322 -0.68 1.17 -23.17
C ASP A 322 -0.44 2.46 -22.37
N PRO A 323 0.06 2.37 -21.14
CA PRO A 323 0.33 3.53 -20.30
C PRO A 323 1.49 4.40 -20.83
N ALA A 324 2.31 3.88 -21.75
CA ALA A 324 3.39 4.63 -22.40
C ALA A 324 2.91 5.41 -23.62
N ASP A 325 1.75 5.05 -24.19
CA ASP A 325 1.13 5.70 -25.36
C ASP A 325 -0.27 6.25 -25.01
N SER A 326 -0.32 7.57 -24.77
CA SER A 326 -1.56 8.27 -24.47
C SER A 326 -2.56 8.30 -25.63
N SER A 327 -2.14 7.92 -26.84
CA SER A 327 -3.02 7.80 -28.02
C SER A 327 -3.58 6.40 -28.22
N SER A 328 -3.15 5.43 -27.42
CA SER A 328 -3.66 4.05 -27.47
C SER A 328 -5.11 3.95 -27.02
N THR A 329 -5.77 2.81 -27.27
CA THR A 329 -7.19 2.61 -27.02
C THR A 329 -7.59 3.01 -25.60
N PRO A 330 -8.58 3.93 -25.42
CA PRO A 330 -9.12 4.25 -24.12
C PRO A 330 -9.79 3.05 -23.46
N VAL A 331 -9.45 2.79 -22.18
CA VAL A 331 -9.98 1.66 -21.42
C VAL A 331 -10.47 2.10 -20.04
N ILE A 332 -11.33 1.27 -19.46
CA ILE A 332 -11.78 1.34 -18.08
C ILE A 332 -11.17 0.16 -17.34
N GLN A 333 -10.58 0.42 -16.18
CA GLN A 333 -10.16 -0.56 -15.19
C GLN A 333 -11.11 -0.48 -14.00
N LEU A 334 -11.60 -1.63 -13.55
CA LEU A 334 -12.43 -1.74 -12.35
C LEU A 334 -11.51 -2.02 -11.17
N GLU A 335 -11.53 -1.18 -10.18
CA GLU A 335 -10.68 -1.36 -9.00
C GLU A 335 -11.48 -1.24 -7.72
N THR A 336 -10.96 -1.82 -6.66
CA THR A 336 -11.46 -1.65 -5.29
C THR A 336 -10.31 -1.38 -4.34
N ALA A 337 -10.60 -0.62 -3.28
CA ALA A 337 -9.62 -0.31 -2.24
C ALA A 337 -9.82 -1.22 -1.03
N MET A 338 -8.74 -1.84 -0.51
CA MET A 338 -8.86 -2.71 0.66
C MET A 338 -9.34 -1.96 1.91
N GLY A 339 -8.98 -0.68 2.07
CA GLY A 339 -9.43 0.16 3.18
C GLY A 339 -10.93 0.41 3.20
N ALA A 340 -11.60 0.33 2.04
CA ALA A 340 -13.04 0.48 1.94
C ALA A 340 -13.82 -0.68 2.59
N ALA A 341 -13.16 -1.80 2.92
CA ALA A 341 -13.78 -2.89 3.66
C ALA A 341 -14.24 -2.48 5.07
N VAL A 342 -13.79 -1.35 5.59
CA VAL A 342 -14.29 -0.79 6.86
C VAL A 342 -15.83 -0.68 6.88
N GLU A 343 -16.45 -0.35 5.76
CA GLU A 343 -17.92 -0.24 5.67
C GLU A 343 -18.65 -1.59 5.51
N ALA A 344 -17.92 -2.65 5.15
CA ALA A 344 -18.51 -3.97 4.98
C ALA A 344 -18.81 -4.66 6.32
N PHE A 345 -18.16 -4.22 7.40
CA PHE A 345 -18.22 -4.84 8.72
C PHE A 345 -18.92 -3.94 9.74
N GLU A 346 -19.96 -4.46 10.38
CA GLU A 346 -20.59 -3.79 11.52
C GLU A 346 -19.65 -3.86 12.74
N GLY A 347 -19.49 -2.75 13.45
CA GLY A 347 -18.57 -2.66 14.59
C GLY A 347 -17.09 -2.45 14.18
N ALA A 348 -16.81 -2.13 12.92
CA ALA A 348 -15.47 -1.67 12.52
C ALA A 348 -15.08 -0.41 13.30
N THR A 349 -13.78 -0.29 13.62
CA THR A 349 -13.22 0.85 14.34
C THR A 349 -11.94 1.34 13.65
N ALA A 350 -11.19 2.24 14.28
CA ALA A 350 -9.90 2.72 13.80
C ALA A 350 -9.00 3.07 14.98
N ILE A 351 -7.68 3.12 14.75
CA ILE A 351 -6.70 3.54 15.75
C ILE A 351 -5.77 4.62 15.19
N GLU A 352 -5.59 5.70 15.97
CA GLU A 352 -4.55 6.69 15.70
C GLU A 352 -3.19 6.11 16.04
N VAL A 353 -2.25 6.19 15.10
CA VAL A 353 -0.88 5.72 15.26
C VAL A 353 0.12 6.85 14.98
N PRO A 354 1.33 6.79 15.55
CA PRO A 354 2.35 7.80 15.27
C PRO A 354 2.79 7.74 13.80
N ARG A 355 3.27 8.87 13.29
CA ARG A 355 3.73 9.02 11.91
C ARG A 355 4.83 8.02 11.52
N SER A 356 5.62 7.55 12.47
CA SER A 356 6.63 6.51 12.27
C SER A 356 6.07 5.18 11.75
N ARG A 357 4.76 4.96 11.86
CA ARG A 357 4.06 3.80 11.27
C ARG A 357 3.76 3.96 9.77
N PHE A 358 4.00 5.16 9.22
CA PHE A 358 3.72 5.47 7.81
C PHE A 358 4.94 6.12 7.14
N LEU A 359 5.81 5.28 6.60
CA LEU A 359 7.06 5.64 5.92
C LEU A 359 7.08 5.06 4.49
N PRO A 360 6.09 5.40 3.63
CA PRO A 360 6.07 4.87 2.28
C PRO A 360 7.13 5.54 1.42
N VAL A 361 7.78 4.78 0.56
CA VAL A 361 8.70 5.31 -0.45
C VAL A 361 7.99 5.36 -1.79
N LYS A 362 7.42 6.50 -2.16
CA LYS A 362 6.68 6.69 -3.43
C LYS A 362 7.54 7.27 -4.53
N THR A 363 8.55 8.03 -4.16
CA THR A 363 9.45 8.77 -5.06
C THR A 363 10.90 8.60 -4.63
N THR A 364 11.82 9.07 -5.45
CA THR A 364 13.25 9.13 -5.11
C THR A 364 13.55 10.13 -4.00
N ASN A 365 12.68 11.12 -3.76
CA ASN A 365 12.78 12.00 -2.60
C ASN A 365 12.62 11.20 -1.29
N ASP A 366 11.59 10.34 -1.24
CA ASP A 366 11.35 9.47 -0.08
C ASP A 366 12.49 8.45 0.08
N LEU A 367 13.02 7.95 -1.05
CA LEU A 367 14.14 7.01 -1.04
C LEU A 367 15.41 7.66 -0.46
N LEU A 368 15.70 8.92 -0.84
CA LEU A 368 16.82 9.67 -0.28
C LEU A 368 16.70 9.78 1.25
N LEU A 369 15.51 10.14 1.75
CA LEU A 369 15.25 10.20 3.20
C LEU A 369 15.54 8.88 3.89
N VAL A 370 15.01 7.76 3.38
CA VAL A 370 15.17 6.45 4.03
C VAL A 370 16.62 5.95 3.95
N ARG A 371 17.36 6.33 2.91
CA ARG A 371 18.80 6.00 2.74
C ARG A 371 19.73 6.89 3.57
N SER A 372 19.27 8.07 3.96
CA SER A 372 20.09 9.04 4.68
C SER A 372 20.19 8.72 6.18
N ASP A 373 20.96 9.53 6.89
CA ASP A 373 21.14 9.51 8.33
C ASP A 373 20.00 10.17 9.14
N VAL A 374 18.91 10.55 8.46
CA VAL A 374 17.62 10.89 9.10
C VAL A 374 17.03 9.70 9.83
N TYR A 375 17.28 8.49 9.32
CA TYR A 375 16.81 7.26 9.93
C TYR A 375 17.98 6.35 10.32
N GLU A 376 17.84 5.70 11.46
CA GLU A 376 18.68 4.59 11.92
C GLU A 376 17.84 3.33 12.05
N VAL A 377 18.47 2.16 11.87
CA VAL A 377 17.83 0.87 12.10
C VAL A 377 18.17 0.40 13.50
N ASN A 378 17.16 0.21 14.36
CA ASN A 378 17.37 -0.30 15.69
C ASN A 378 17.53 -1.84 15.73
N ASP A 379 17.76 -2.40 16.93
CA ASP A 379 17.95 -3.85 17.14
C ASP A 379 16.72 -4.70 16.74
N ASP A 380 15.54 -4.11 16.69
CA ASP A 380 14.29 -4.74 16.23
C ASP A 380 14.10 -4.63 14.69
N GLY A 381 15.05 -4.07 13.96
CA GLY A 381 14.97 -3.84 12.51
C GLY A 381 14.03 -2.69 12.11
N LEU A 382 13.65 -1.84 13.08
CA LEU A 382 12.76 -0.71 12.84
C LEU A 382 13.54 0.53 12.45
N LEU A 383 13.02 1.27 11.48
CA LEU A 383 13.52 2.61 11.15
C LEU A 383 13.08 3.60 12.24
N GLN A 384 14.05 4.18 12.91
CA GLN A 384 13.85 5.26 13.88
C GLN A 384 14.37 6.57 13.32
N MET A 385 13.54 7.60 13.36
CA MET A 385 13.95 8.94 12.99
C MET A 385 14.88 9.52 14.05
N VAL A 386 16.03 10.02 13.63
CA VAL A 386 17.07 10.59 14.52
C VAL A 386 16.73 12.04 14.93
N PRO A 387 16.39 12.96 13.99
CA PRO A 387 15.98 14.30 14.34
C PRO A 387 14.52 14.35 14.80
N ASP A 388 14.12 15.39 15.52
CA ASP A 388 12.75 15.61 15.95
C ASP A 388 11.77 15.82 14.77
N GLN A 389 12.28 16.30 13.63
CA GLN A 389 11.52 16.52 12.40
C GLN A 389 12.28 15.98 11.20
N ALA A 390 11.56 15.33 10.30
CA ALA A 390 12.14 14.87 9.04
C ALA A 390 12.46 16.04 8.12
N CYS A 391 13.62 15.97 7.46
CA CYS A 391 14.00 16.88 6.39
C CYS A 391 13.00 16.80 5.22
N THR A 392 12.63 17.91 4.64
CA THR A 392 11.85 17.94 3.38
C THR A 392 12.81 17.84 2.20
N VAL A 393 12.67 16.81 1.37
CA VAL A 393 13.51 16.61 0.18
C VAL A 393 12.74 16.94 -1.09
N SER A 394 13.34 17.75 -1.96
CA SER A 394 12.83 18.08 -3.29
C SER A 394 13.95 18.00 -4.32
N LEU A 395 13.96 16.91 -5.09
CA LEU A 395 14.90 16.71 -6.19
C LEU A 395 14.24 17.06 -7.52
N ASP A 396 14.99 17.64 -8.44
CA ASP A 396 14.50 17.97 -9.78
C ASP A 396 14.04 16.72 -10.54
N PRO A 397 12.73 16.58 -10.84
CA PRO A 397 12.19 15.34 -11.42
C PRO A 397 12.70 15.05 -12.83
N ARG A 398 13.28 16.04 -13.53
CA ARG A 398 13.89 15.86 -14.85
C ARG A 398 15.12 14.96 -14.78
N PHE A 399 15.83 14.97 -13.64
CA PHE A 399 17.12 14.31 -13.47
C PHE A 399 17.13 13.21 -12.41
N TYR A 400 16.17 13.21 -11.48
CA TYR A 400 16.19 12.27 -10.34
C TYR A 400 14.96 11.36 -10.25
N LYS A 401 13.95 11.51 -11.13
CA LYS A 401 12.69 10.75 -11.04
C LYS A 401 12.90 9.25 -11.21
N LYS A 402 13.78 8.84 -12.12
CA LYS A 402 14.08 7.43 -12.39
C LYS A 402 15.16 6.94 -11.44
N ILE A 403 15.04 5.67 -11.00
CA ILE A 403 16.01 5.10 -10.05
C ILE A 403 17.43 5.06 -10.64
N GLN A 404 17.58 4.73 -11.92
CA GLN A 404 18.89 4.71 -12.60
C GLN A 404 19.54 6.09 -12.63
N ASP A 405 18.74 7.12 -12.89
CA ASP A 405 19.20 8.51 -12.91
C ASP A 405 19.57 9.00 -11.50
N PHE A 406 18.81 8.59 -10.49
CA PHE A 406 19.09 8.86 -9.09
C PHE A 406 20.40 8.20 -8.65
N GLU A 407 20.58 6.89 -8.90
CA GLU A 407 21.82 6.17 -8.56
C GLU A 407 23.05 6.76 -9.23
N ALA A 408 22.94 7.17 -10.48
CA ALA A 408 24.04 7.82 -11.22
C ALA A 408 24.48 9.15 -10.59
N ARG A 409 23.57 9.84 -9.87
CA ARG A 409 23.85 11.14 -9.24
C ARG A 409 24.25 11.06 -7.78
N PHE A 410 24.10 9.88 -7.17
CA PHE A 410 24.56 9.57 -5.82
C PHE A 410 25.49 8.35 -5.80
N PRO A 411 26.59 8.33 -6.57
CA PRO A 411 27.45 7.15 -6.73
C PRO A 411 28.20 6.76 -5.46
N ASN A 412 28.33 7.69 -4.50
CA ASN A 412 28.99 7.49 -3.21
C ASN A 412 28.03 7.46 -2.03
N GLY A 413 26.71 7.23 -2.29
CA GLY A 413 25.66 7.33 -1.30
C GLY A 413 25.01 8.72 -1.25
N VAL A 414 23.90 8.81 -0.56
CA VAL A 414 23.15 10.07 -0.39
C VAL A 414 23.82 10.98 0.64
N PRO A 415 23.63 12.30 0.59
CA PRO A 415 24.20 13.21 1.58
C PRO A 415 23.64 12.98 2.98
N SER A 416 24.40 13.39 4.00
CA SER A 416 23.90 13.57 5.37
C SER A 416 22.93 14.74 5.37
N ILE A 417 21.70 14.53 5.85
CA ILE A 417 20.64 15.54 5.91
C ILE A 417 19.91 15.58 7.26
N LYS A 418 20.44 14.92 8.28
CA LYS A 418 19.82 14.89 9.62
C LYS A 418 19.74 16.25 10.30
N ASP A 419 20.66 17.16 9.95
CA ASP A 419 20.73 18.52 10.47
C ASP A 419 20.08 19.55 9.52
N ALA A 420 19.45 19.07 8.42
CA ALA A 420 18.74 19.90 7.46
C ALA A 420 17.23 19.93 7.74
N GLN A 421 16.63 21.11 7.61
CA GLN A 421 15.17 21.28 7.57
C GLN A 421 14.62 20.94 6.19
N SER A 422 15.36 21.31 5.15
CA SER A 422 15.04 20.99 3.77
C SER A 422 16.31 20.79 2.93
N LEU A 423 16.18 19.94 1.89
CA LEU A 423 17.15 19.83 0.81
C LEU A 423 16.42 19.98 -0.52
N THR A 424 16.66 21.08 -1.21
CA THR A 424 16.16 21.33 -2.56
C THR A 424 17.31 21.27 -3.56
N VAL A 425 17.16 20.45 -4.61
CA VAL A 425 18.15 20.30 -5.68
C VAL A 425 17.49 20.61 -7.01
N GLU A 426 17.94 21.66 -7.66
CA GLU A 426 17.54 22.08 -9.00
C GLU A 426 18.66 21.80 -10.00
N GLY A 427 18.32 21.22 -11.16
CA GLY A 427 19.27 20.89 -12.21
C GLY A 427 19.95 19.53 -12.06
N ASP A 428 20.96 19.31 -12.89
CA ASP A 428 21.69 18.04 -13.05
C ASP A 428 22.99 18.05 -12.23
N TRP A 429 22.93 17.52 -11.01
CA TRP A 429 24.07 17.49 -10.08
C TRP A 429 24.46 16.07 -9.68
N THR A 430 25.75 15.76 -9.76
CA THR A 430 26.31 14.53 -9.19
C THR A 430 26.95 14.84 -7.85
N PHE A 431 26.53 14.13 -6.80
CA PHE A 431 27.03 14.34 -5.44
C PHE A 431 28.31 13.53 -5.21
N GLY A 432 29.29 14.19 -4.58
CA GLY A 432 30.49 13.56 -4.08
C GLY A 432 30.25 12.76 -2.78
N ALA A 433 31.32 12.18 -2.25
CA ALA A 433 31.27 11.51 -0.95
C ALA A 433 31.15 12.53 0.21
N ASP A 434 30.55 12.09 1.32
CA ASP A 434 30.52 12.85 2.60
C ASP A 434 29.95 14.27 2.48
N VAL A 435 29.02 14.50 1.55
CA VAL A 435 28.30 15.77 1.44
C VAL A 435 27.32 15.91 2.61
N VAL A 436 27.29 17.10 3.24
CA VAL A 436 26.44 17.41 4.40
C VAL A 436 25.55 18.60 4.08
N ALA A 437 24.24 18.44 4.17
CA ALA A 437 23.27 19.52 4.10
C ALA A 437 22.83 19.94 5.52
N THR A 438 22.64 21.25 5.73
CA THR A 438 22.23 21.83 7.01
C THR A 438 21.22 22.95 6.83
N GLY A 439 20.29 23.12 7.77
CA GLY A 439 19.26 24.16 7.69
C GLY A 439 18.37 24.00 6.46
N GLU A 440 18.14 25.09 5.74
CA GLU A 440 17.43 25.09 4.45
C GLU A 440 18.45 25.01 3.30
N ALA A 441 18.91 23.78 3.00
CA ALA A 441 19.91 23.55 1.96
C ALA A 441 19.32 23.65 0.56
N HIS A 442 19.95 24.44 -0.31
CA HIS A 442 19.52 24.63 -1.69
C HIS A 442 20.69 24.54 -2.66
N VAL A 443 20.56 23.68 -3.66
CA VAL A 443 21.48 23.57 -4.79
C VAL A 443 20.78 24.11 -6.02
N GLU A 444 21.24 25.28 -6.50
CA GLU A 444 20.61 25.96 -7.62
C GLU A 444 20.95 25.32 -8.97
N ALA A 445 20.10 25.57 -9.98
CA ALA A 445 20.31 25.04 -11.33
C ALA A 445 21.51 25.69 -12.04
N GLU A 446 21.96 26.86 -11.60
CA GLU A 446 23.11 27.54 -12.19
C GLU A 446 24.40 26.77 -11.98
N GLY A 447 25.10 26.49 -13.07
CA GLY A 447 26.31 25.63 -13.07
C GLY A 447 26.04 24.16 -13.34
N SER A 448 24.77 23.74 -13.51
CA SER A 448 24.46 22.39 -13.93
C SER A 448 24.58 22.21 -15.47
N PRO A 449 24.93 20.99 -15.99
CA PRO A 449 25.34 19.83 -15.23
C PRO A 449 26.67 20.03 -14.51
N GLY A 450 26.75 19.54 -13.27
CA GLY A 450 27.92 19.75 -12.43
C GLY A 450 28.11 18.65 -11.37
N ARG A 451 29.19 18.81 -10.60
CA ARG A 451 29.49 17.94 -9.47
C ARG A 451 29.64 18.76 -8.18
N ILE A 452 28.97 18.30 -7.14
CA ILE A 452 29.22 18.74 -5.76
C ILE A 452 30.42 17.98 -5.26
N ALA A 453 31.46 18.69 -4.80
CA ALA A 453 32.70 18.06 -4.38
C ALA A 453 32.54 17.24 -3.10
N ASP A 454 33.45 16.29 -2.89
CA ASP A 454 33.50 15.47 -1.70
C ASP A 454 33.65 16.36 -0.45
N GLY A 455 32.94 16.04 0.62
CA GLY A 455 32.98 16.79 1.89
C GLY A 455 32.34 18.18 1.88
N THR A 456 31.62 18.55 0.79
CA THR A 456 30.92 19.85 0.70
C THR A 456 29.85 19.98 1.79
N ARG A 457 29.75 21.17 2.39
CA ARG A 457 28.61 21.56 3.22
C ARG A 457 27.70 22.50 2.42
N ILE A 458 26.41 22.17 2.38
CA ILE A 458 25.35 22.90 1.68
C ILE A 458 24.46 23.57 2.71
#